data_24f1d8ebdc32a02c0ff3d91898900358
#
_entry.id   24f1d8ebdc32a02c0ff3d91898900358
#
_cell.length_a   1.000
_cell.length_b   1.000
_cell.length_c   1.000
_cell.angle_alpha   90.00
_cell.angle_beta   90.00
_cell.angle_gamma   90.00
#
_symmetry.space_group_name_H-M   'P 1'
#
loop_
_entity.id
_entity.type
_entity.pdbx_description
1 polymer ?
#
loop_
_entity_poly.entity_id
_entity_poly.type
_entity_poly.pdbx_seq_one_letter_code
_entity_poly.pdbx_strand_id
1 'polypeptide(L)'
;MHDKSSSLILRTAELLIFALWIVALVAQSLSAADKIRVGFSAISLANAPVWIAEEKGFFKKYDIETEAIVIGGGATRSLSAVIAGDLQFGSTGGGAVVSAVFSGSDIAMVAAGNNKGIQRLMVKADVATPAALKGKRIGITTLGSSGHLALLLMLRKWNMAPEEVQIIQVGASPVMFISLQKGGIDAAVLQDPTFFMAEDTGFKTLGDPVAMDIQYLQNVLVASRGYVKTHRDLASRFMKGFVEGVAHFKRNKEDSLKILMKKMRIEKGKETYLERSYGLYATQYMEAAPYPSATGTKTVLEFMAKEFPKAKTADPNQFIDNSLIKPLEDSGFIRTLYQ
;
A
#
# COMPACT_ATOMS: atom_id res chain seq x y z
N MET A 1 33.00 29.40 68.51
CA MET A 1 33.26 28.31 67.54
C MET A 1 31.96 27.69 67.00
N HIS A 2 30.99 28.49 66.56
CA HIS A 2 29.66 27.91 66.20
C HIS A 2 29.16 28.26 64.78
N ASP A 3 30.03 28.80 63.90
CA ASP A 3 29.56 29.32 62.59
C ASP A 3 30.04 28.54 61.34
N LYS A 4 31.01 27.64 61.49
CA LYS A 4 31.53 26.90 60.30
C LYS A 4 30.74 25.63 59.95
N SER A 5 30.00 25.04 60.87
CA SER A 5 29.21 23.83 60.62
C SER A 5 27.90 24.13 59.89
N SER A 6 27.27 25.26 60.19
CA SER A 6 26.02 25.70 59.55
C SER A 6 26.23 26.07 58.07
N SER A 7 27.36 26.68 57.73
CA SER A 7 27.65 27.03 56.33
C SER A 7 28.00 25.81 55.45
N LEU A 8 28.56 24.76 56.06
CA LEU A 8 28.86 23.51 55.33
C LEU A 8 27.57 22.72 54.99
N ILE A 9 26.65 22.68 55.97
CA ILE A 9 25.34 22.01 55.78
C ILE A 9 24.48 22.72 54.73
N LEU A 10 24.47 24.05 54.69
CA LEU A 10 23.77 24.83 53.67
C LEU A 10 24.34 24.58 52.28
N ARG A 11 25.66 24.56 52.08
CA ARG A 11 26.30 24.31 50.81
C ARG A 11 26.09 22.90 50.29
N THR A 12 26.04 21.90 51.16
CA THR A 12 25.74 20.51 50.77
C THR A 12 24.26 20.35 50.39
N ALA A 13 23.34 21.06 51.07
CA ALA A 13 21.94 21.09 50.66
C ALA A 13 21.69 21.75 49.31
N GLU A 14 22.36 22.87 49.03
CA GLU A 14 22.30 23.55 47.72
C GLU A 14 22.83 22.67 46.61
N LEU A 15 23.94 21.96 46.79
CA LEU A 15 24.53 21.05 45.81
C LEU A 15 23.60 19.85 45.56
N LEU A 16 22.95 19.32 46.58
CA LEU A 16 21.97 18.23 46.45
C LEU A 16 20.70 18.67 45.69
N ILE A 17 20.19 19.87 45.96
CA ILE A 17 19.07 20.47 45.26
C ILE A 17 19.43 20.73 43.79
N PHE A 18 20.63 21.24 43.51
CA PHE A 18 21.11 21.47 42.16
C PHE A 18 21.30 20.15 41.38
N ALA A 19 21.84 19.12 42.02
CA ALA A 19 21.97 17.78 41.44
C ALA A 19 20.58 17.15 41.14
N LEU A 20 19.60 17.31 42.02
CA LEU A 20 18.22 16.89 41.81
C LEU A 20 17.53 17.63 40.67
N TRP A 21 17.82 18.95 40.50
CA TRP A 21 17.32 19.73 39.38
C TRP A 21 17.93 19.29 38.07
N ILE A 22 19.23 18.97 38.02
CA ILE A 22 19.89 18.44 36.81
C ILE A 22 19.32 17.06 36.46
N VAL A 23 19.09 16.17 37.42
CA VAL A 23 18.46 14.87 37.20
C VAL A 23 17.01 15.01 36.70
N ALA A 24 16.26 15.98 37.26
CA ALA A 24 14.91 16.28 36.78
C ALA A 24 14.86 16.86 35.36
N LEU A 25 15.84 17.71 34.99
CA LEU A 25 15.98 18.24 33.62
C LEU A 25 16.36 17.12 32.62
N VAL A 26 17.24 16.21 32.99
CA VAL A 26 17.64 15.06 32.15
C VAL A 26 16.49 14.05 32.02
N ALA A 27 15.69 13.86 33.06
CA ALA A 27 14.51 12.99 33.03
C ALA A 27 13.38 13.53 32.15
N GLN A 28 13.29 14.84 31.91
CA GLN A 28 12.29 15.44 31.01
C GLN A 28 12.62 15.28 29.53
N SER A 29 13.81 14.78 29.18
CA SER A 29 14.25 14.61 27.78
C SER A 29 13.92 13.21 27.21
N LEU A 30 13.23 12.33 27.93
CA LEU A 30 12.60 11.16 27.31
C LEU A 30 11.33 11.65 26.59
N SER A 31 11.53 12.26 25.41
CA SER A 31 10.40 12.55 24.53
C SER A 31 9.68 11.23 24.25
N ALA A 32 8.40 11.18 24.58
CA ALA A 32 7.58 10.05 24.15
C ALA A 32 7.64 9.95 22.63
N ALA A 33 7.83 8.74 22.11
CA ALA A 33 7.86 8.53 20.66
C ALA A 33 6.58 9.09 20.04
N ASP A 34 6.73 9.76 18.89
CA ASP A 34 5.59 10.27 18.14
C ASP A 34 4.70 9.11 17.66
N LYS A 35 3.39 9.22 17.85
CA LYS A 35 2.46 8.17 17.42
C LYS A 35 1.95 8.41 16.01
N ILE A 36 2.06 7.38 15.15
CA ILE A 36 1.49 7.39 13.79
C ILE A 36 0.57 6.17 13.63
N ARG A 37 -0.67 6.43 13.26
CA ARG A 37 -1.64 5.41 12.85
C ARG A 37 -1.69 5.30 11.34
N VAL A 38 -1.54 4.06 10.85
CA VAL A 38 -1.58 3.73 9.42
C VAL A 38 -2.74 2.78 9.17
N GLY A 39 -3.72 3.21 8.39
CA GLY A 39 -4.90 2.40 8.06
C GLY A 39 -4.76 1.64 6.75
N PHE A 40 -5.23 0.39 6.74
CA PHE A 40 -5.30 -0.44 5.54
C PHE A 40 -6.75 -0.81 5.23
N SER A 41 -7.13 -0.69 3.96
CA SER A 41 -8.47 -1.09 3.50
C SER A 41 -8.66 -2.62 3.47
N ALA A 42 -7.56 -3.37 3.37
CA ALA A 42 -7.54 -4.83 3.34
C ALA A 42 -6.16 -5.38 3.74
N ILE A 43 -6.10 -6.66 4.12
CA ILE A 43 -4.86 -7.41 4.26
C ILE A 43 -4.32 -7.69 2.85
N SER A 44 -3.13 -7.17 2.53
CA SER A 44 -2.48 -7.31 1.22
C SER A 44 -0.96 -7.21 1.36
N LEU A 45 -0.22 -7.93 0.52
CA LEU A 45 1.23 -7.83 0.43
C LEU A 45 1.73 -6.42 0.05
N ALA A 46 0.90 -5.61 -0.59
CA ALA A 46 1.23 -4.20 -0.84
C ALA A 46 1.46 -3.39 0.45
N ASN A 47 0.95 -3.86 1.58
CA ASN A 47 1.11 -3.24 2.90
C ASN A 47 2.32 -3.82 3.68
N ALA A 48 3.00 -4.83 3.14
CA ALA A 48 4.14 -5.50 3.78
C ALA A 48 5.22 -4.53 4.29
N PRO A 49 5.60 -3.45 3.56
CA PRO A 49 6.62 -2.52 4.04
C PRO A 49 6.30 -1.91 5.41
N VAL A 50 5.05 -1.56 5.68
CA VAL A 50 4.66 -0.99 6.99
C VAL A 50 4.75 -2.05 8.08
N TRP A 51 4.25 -3.26 7.85
CA TRP A 51 4.31 -4.34 8.85
C TRP A 51 5.75 -4.78 9.16
N ILE A 52 6.59 -4.81 8.13
CA ILE A 52 8.01 -5.14 8.29
C ILE A 52 8.72 -4.02 9.05
N ALA A 53 8.51 -2.75 8.68
CA ALA A 53 9.11 -1.62 9.37
C ALA A 53 8.70 -1.56 10.86
N GLU A 54 7.46 -1.91 11.17
CA GLU A 54 6.96 -2.05 12.55
C GLU A 54 7.68 -3.18 13.29
N GLU A 55 7.69 -4.40 12.74
CA GLU A 55 8.25 -5.61 13.40
C GLU A 55 9.80 -5.52 13.52
N LYS A 56 10.48 -4.92 12.54
CA LYS A 56 11.94 -4.72 12.54
C LYS A 56 12.39 -3.49 13.34
N GLY A 57 11.44 -2.68 13.82
CA GLY A 57 11.75 -1.47 14.58
C GLY A 57 12.31 -0.33 13.74
N PHE A 58 12.11 -0.32 12.41
CA PHE A 58 12.61 0.78 11.56
C PHE A 58 11.93 2.11 11.89
N PHE A 59 10.65 2.11 12.27
CA PHE A 59 9.99 3.32 12.76
C PHE A 59 10.56 3.78 14.11
N LYS A 60 10.83 2.84 15.03
CA LYS A 60 11.43 3.15 16.34
C LYS A 60 12.81 3.79 16.22
N LYS A 61 13.61 3.40 15.22
CA LYS A 61 14.90 4.02 14.89
C LYS A 61 14.77 5.54 14.62
N TYR A 62 13.58 6.00 14.25
CA TYR A 62 13.25 7.39 13.98
C TYR A 62 12.31 8.00 15.03
N ASP A 63 12.29 7.45 16.24
CA ASP A 63 11.45 7.90 17.36
C ASP A 63 9.95 7.92 17.04
N ILE A 64 9.48 6.93 16.28
CA ILE A 64 8.08 6.76 15.93
C ILE A 64 7.55 5.44 16.47
N GLU A 65 6.41 5.51 17.18
CA GLU A 65 5.55 4.38 17.48
C GLU A 65 4.44 4.29 16.44
N THR A 66 4.36 3.17 15.72
CA THR A 66 3.34 2.97 14.69
C THR A 66 2.25 2.02 15.16
N GLU A 67 1.02 2.31 14.76
CA GLU A 67 -0.12 1.43 14.90
C GLU A 67 -0.70 1.13 13.51
N ALA A 68 -0.49 -0.10 13.03
CA ALA A 68 -0.97 -0.59 11.74
C ALA A 68 -2.38 -1.21 11.91
N ILE A 69 -3.41 -0.56 11.35
CA ILE A 69 -4.82 -0.89 11.57
C ILE A 69 -5.48 -1.37 10.28
N VAL A 70 -6.08 -2.54 10.28
CA VAL A 70 -6.95 -2.99 9.19
C VAL A 70 -8.37 -2.52 9.47
N ILE A 71 -8.83 -1.55 8.68
CA ILE A 71 -10.13 -0.89 8.85
C ILE A 71 -11.17 -1.65 8.05
N GLY A 72 -11.43 -2.63 7.74
CA GLY A 72 -12.51 -3.24 6.95
C GLY A 72 -13.47 -2.25 6.26
N GLY A 73 -14.28 -2.71 5.33
CA GLY A 73 -15.24 -1.84 4.63
C GLY A 73 -14.69 -1.12 3.39
N GLY A 74 -13.49 -1.49 2.93
CA GLY A 74 -12.95 -1.08 1.64
C GLY A 74 -12.21 0.26 1.63
N ALA A 75 -11.80 0.67 0.42
CA ALA A 75 -10.95 1.84 0.17
C ALA A 75 -11.53 3.15 0.72
N THR A 76 -12.82 3.38 0.53
CA THR A 76 -13.51 4.62 0.94
C THR A 76 -13.43 4.85 2.45
N ARG A 77 -13.63 3.80 3.26
CA ARG A 77 -13.62 3.93 4.72
C ARG A 77 -12.23 4.26 5.26
N SER A 78 -11.19 3.60 4.75
CA SER A 78 -9.80 3.90 5.11
C SER A 78 -9.46 5.35 4.74
N LEU A 79 -9.89 5.80 3.57
CA LEU A 79 -9.65 7.15 3.09
C LEU A 79 -10.40 8.21 3.93
N SER A 80 -11.66 7.96 4.30
CA SER A 80 -12.43 8.85 5.18
C SER A 80 -11.76 9.06 6.53
N ALA A 81 -11.12 8.04 7.11
CA ALA A 81 -10.40 8.16 8.36
C ALA A 81 -9.12 9.03 8.23
N VAL A 82 -8.44 9.02 7.07
CA VAL A 82 -7.33 9.94 6.79
C VAL A 82 -7.84 11.38 6.63
N ILE A 83 -8.95 11.57 5.92
CA ILE A 83 -9.57 12.89 5.72
C ILE A 83 -10.01 13.48 7.05
N ALA A 84 -10.57 12.68 7.96
CA ALA A 84 -10.99 13.09 9.29
C ALA A 84 -9.80 13.37 10.25
N GLY A 85 -8.56 12.96 9.89
CA GLY A 85 -7.38 13.08 10.76
C GLY A 85 -7.23 11.95 11.79
N ASP A 86 -8.12 10.95 11.79
CA ASP A 86 -8.04 9.79 12.67
C ASP A 86 -6.82 8.91 12.36
N LEU A 87 -6.38 8.94 11.11
CA LEU A 87 -5.18 8.30 10.60
C LEU A 87 -4.25 9.34 9.98
N GLN A 88 -2.96 9.21 10.21
CA GLN A 88 -1.94 10.05 9.59
C GLN A 88 -1.65 9.59 8.17
N PHE A 89 -1.67 8.26 7.95
CA PHE A 89 -1.51 7.66 6.64
C PHE A 89 -2.57 6.58 6.40
N GLY A 90 -2.92 6.38 5.14
CA GLY A 90 -3.84 5.32 4.73
C GLY A 90 -3.36 4.62 3.46
N SER A 91 -3.65 3.33 3.34
CA SER A 91 -3.38 2.56 2.13
C SER A 91 -4.69 2.27 1.40
N THR A 92 -4.75 2.66 0.12
CA THR A 92 -5.96 2.56 -0.70
C THR A 92 -5.62 2.42 -2.19
N GLY A 93 -6.63 2.21 -3.04
CA GLY A 93 -6.47 2.25 -4.50
C GLY A 93 -6.45 3.68 -5.05
N GLY A 94 -5.70 3.92 -6.13
CA GLY A 94 -5.58 5.25 -6.75
C GLY A 94 -6.91 5.86 -7.21
N GLY A 95 -7.86 5.05 -7.64
CA GLY A 95 -9.20 5.52 -8.02
C GLY A 95 -9.96 6.19 -6.88
N ALA A 96 -9.87 5.65 -5.66
CA ALA A 96 -10.50 6.26 -4.50
C ALA A 96 -9.89 7.63 -4.17
N VAL A 97 -8.57 7.79 -4.35
CA VAL A 97 -7.88 9.08 -4.17
C VAL A 97 -8.35 10.10 -5.19
N VAL A 98 -8.41 9.72 -6.46
CA VAL A 98 -8.90 10.60 -7.55
C VAL A 98 -10.33 11.07 -7.28
N SER A 99 -11.22 10.14 -6.90
CA SER A 99 -12.61 10.47 -6.54
C SER A 99 -12.69 11.46 -5.38
N ALA A 100 -11.93 11.23 -4.31
CA ALA A 100 -11.94 12.08 -3.12
C ALA A 100 -11.37 13.48 -3.42
N VAL A 101 -10.28 13.60 -4.17
CA VAL A 101 -9.71 14.89 -4.59
C VAL A 101 -10.71 15.66 -5.48
N PHE A 102 -11.38 14.97 -6.41
CA PHE A 102 -12.43 15.59 -7.21
C PHE A 102 -13.64 16.04 -6.39
N SER A 103 -13.88 15.41 -5.25
CA SER A 103 -14.90 15.81 -4.27
C SER A 103 -14.42 16.89 -3.30
N GLY A 104 -13.20 17.43 -3.48
CA GLY A 104 -12.66 18.55 -2.69
C GLY A 104 -11.79 18.16 -1.49
N SER A 105 -11.41 16.88 -1.36
CA SER A 105 -10.56 16.45 -0.25
C SER A 105 -9.10 16.89 -0.44
N ASP A 106 -8.44 17.29 0.67
CA ASP A 106 -7.03 17.71 0.73
C ASP A 106 -6.09 16.51 0.95
N ILE A 107 -6.18 15.50 0.10
CA ILE A 107 -5.32 14.31 0.19
C ILE A 107 -4.42 14.18 -1.03
N ALA A 108 -3.28 13.49 -0.84
CA ALA A 108 -2.37 13.13 -1.92
C ALA A 108 -1.83 11.71 -1.74
N MET A 109 -1.44 11.11 -2.84
CA MET A 109 -0.62 9.91 -2.88
C MET A 109 0.82 10.29 -2.56
N VAL A 110 1.34 9.79 -1.44
CA VAL A 110 2.70 10.11 -0.95
C VAL A 110 3.70 8.99 -1.19
N ALA A 111 3.22 7.76 -1.41
CA ALA A 111 4.02 6.61 -1.84
C ALA A 111 3.15 5.60 -2.60
N ALA A 112 3.77 4.66 -3.29
CA ALA A 112 3.10 3.53 -3.89
C ALA A 112 3.50 2.22 -3.20
N GLY A 113 2.50 1.43 -2.79
CA GLY A 113 2.71 0.04 -2.45
C GLY A 113 2.83 -0.82 -3.73
N ASN A 114 2.13 -0.40 -4.78
CA ASN A 114 2.13 -1.09 -6.05
C ASN A 114 1.54 -0.23 -7.18
N ASN A 115 2.32 0.03 -8.23
CA ASN A 115 1.94 0.79 -9.42
C ASN A 115 1.42 -0.09 -10.58
N LYS A 116 1.23 -1.39 -10.38
CA LYS A 116 0.85 -2.35 -11.43
C LYS A 116 -0.38 -3.14 -11.01
N GLY A 117 -1.18 -3.57 -11.99
CA GLY A 117 -2.30 -4.46 -11.72
C GLY A 117 -1.81 -5.84 -11.25
N ILE A 118 -2.40 -6.33 -10.17
CA ILE A 118 -2.08 -7.65 -9.59
C ILE A 118 -3.07 -8.73 -10.00
N GLN A 119 -4.07 -8.36 -10.82
CA GLN A 119 -5.10 -9.29 -11.27
C GLN A 119 -4.63 -10.00 -12.54
N ARG A 120 -4.98 -11.28 -12.68
CA ARG A 120 -4.84 -12.03 -13.91
C ARG A 120 -6.21 -12.47 -14.43
N LEU A 121 -6.38 -12.44 -15.75
CA LEU A 121 -7.54 -13.04 -16.39
C LEU A 121 -7.28 -14.53 -16.58
N MET A 122 -7.93 -15.35 -15.76
CA MET A 122 -7.84 -16.79 -15.78
C MET A 122 -8.95 -17.37 -16.65
N VAL A 123 -8.59 -18.34 -17.50
CA VAL A 123 -9.51 -18.99 -18.45
C VAL A 123 -9.32 -20.50 -18.43
N LYS A 124 -10.29 -21.21 -18.99
CA LYS A 124 -10.13 -22.64 -19.31
C LYS A 124 -9.10 -22.84 -20.40
N ALA A 125 -8.47 -24.00 -20.44
CA ALA A 125 -7.39 -24.31 -21.37
C ALA A 125 -7.76 -24.19 -22.87
N ASP A 126 -9.05 -24.33 -23.19
CA ASP A 126 -9.60 -24.19 -24.54
C ASP A 126 -9.80 -22.73 -25.00
N VAL A 127 -9.74 -21.76 -24.07
CA VAL A 127 -9.80 -20.34 -24.39
C VAL A 127 -8.36 -19.81 -24.57
N ALA A 128 -7.79 -20.06 -25.74
CA ALA A 128 -6.37 -19.81 -25.99
C ALA A 128 -6.05 -18.39 -26.48
N THR A 129 -7.04 -17.62 -26.90
CA THR A 129 -6.83 -16.29 -27.51
C THR A 129 -7.85 -15.27 -26.99
N PRO A 130 -7.51 -13.95 -27.03
CA PRO A 130 -8.46 -12.91 -26.68
C PRO A 130 -9.77 -12.97 -27.49
N ALA A 131 -9.68 -13.29 -28.77
CA ALA A 131 -10.86 -13.39 -29.65
C ALA A 131 -11.85 -14.47 -29.17
N ALA A 132 -11.37 -15.53 -28.52
CA ALA A 132 -12.21 -16.58 -27.94
C ALA A 132 -13.03 -16.12 -26.73
N LEU A 133 -12.79 -14.91 -26.19
CA LEU A 133 -13.59 -14.30 -25.13
C LEU A 133 -14.92 -13.72 -25.60
N LYS A 134 -15.13 -13.55 -26.94
CA LYS A 134 -16.38 -12.97 -27.46
C LYS A 134 -17.60 -13.78 -27.01
N GLY A 135 -18.56 -13.09 -26.43
CA GLY A 135 -19.77 -13.66 -25.84
C GLY A 135 -19.58 -14.46 -24.55
N LYS A 136 -18.34 -14.58 -24.04
CA LYS A 136 -18.04 -15.33 -22.80
C LYS A 136 -18.40 -14.54 -21.54
N ARG A 137 -18.77 -15.28 -20.50
CA ARG A 137 -19.05 -14.74 -19.16
C ARG A 137 -17.76 -14.57 -18.40
N ILE A 138 -17.40 -13.33 -18.09
CA ILE A 138 -16.17 -12.99 -17.36
C ILE A 138 -16.53 -12.50 -15.96
N GLY A 139 -16.09 -13.22 -14.94
CA GLY A 139 -16.31 -12.87 -13.54
C GLY A 139 -15.37 -11.75 -13.11
N ILE A 140 -15.93 -10.76 -12.40
CA ILE A 140 -15.24 -9.69 -11.69
C ILE A 140 -15.74 -9.58 -10.25
N THR A 141 -15.03 -8.84 -9.39
CA THR A 141 -15.47 -8.62 -8.00
C THR A 141 -16.77 -7.82 -7.98
N THR A 142 -16.71 -6.56 -8.43
CA THR A 142 -17.85 -5.65 -8.60
C THR A 142 -17.53 -4.68 -9.73
N LEU A 143 -18.55 -4.05 -10.32
CA LEU A 143 -18.36 -2.94 -11.24
C LEU A 143 -17.64 -1.77 -10.55
N GLY A 144 -16.69 -1.13 -11.24
CA GLY A 144 -15.86 -0.06 -10.68
C GLY A 144 -14.69 -0.54 -9.82
N SER A 145 -14.57 -1.85 -9.51
CA SER A 145 -13.43 -2.39 -8.76
C SER A 145 -12.14 -2.39 -9.57
N SER A 146 -11.01 -2.58 -8.89
CA SER A 146 -9.69 -2.75 -9.55
C SER A 146 -9.67 -3.94 -10.52
N GLY A 147 -10.38 -5.02 -10.21
CA GLY A 147 -10.52 -6.18 -11.12
C GLY A 147 -11.33 -5.82 -12.37
N HIS A 148 -12.41 -5.04 -12.24
CA HIS A 148 -13.15 -4.53 -13.39
C HIS A 148 -12.28 -3.64 -14.27
N LEU A 149 -11.55 -2.69 -13.68
CA LEU A 149 -10.63 -1.84 -14.44
C LEU A 149 -9.54 -2.65 -15.12
N ALA A 150 -8.93 -3.63 -14.43
CA ALA A 150 -7.92 -4.50 -15.03
C ALA A 150 -8.47 -5.22 -16.27
N LEU A 151 -9.69 -5.76 -16.21
CA LEU A 151 -10.35 -6.37 -17.37
C LEU A 151 -10.51 -5.39 -18.53
N LEU A 152 -11.06 -4.19 -18.25
CA LEU A 152 -11.28 -3.18 -19.30
C LEU A 152 -9.97 -2.74 -19.97
N LEU A 153 -8.88 -2.61 -19.20
CA LEU A 153 -7.56 -2.28 -19.73
C LEU A 153 -7.00 -3.41 -20.57
N MET A 154 -7.17 -4.68 -20.18
CA MET A 154 -6.77 -5.84 -20.98
C MET A 154 -7.58 -5.92 -22.27
N LEU A 155 -8.91 -5.77 -22.22
CA LEU A 155 -9.77 -5.73 -23.41
C LEU A 155 -9.33 -4.62 -24.38
N ARG A 156 -9.06 -3.40 -23.87
CA ARG A 156 -8.56 -2.27 -24.66
C ARG A 156 -7.23 -2.59 -25.36
N LYS A 157 -6.30 -3.25 -24.67
CA LYS A 157 -5.02 -3.70 -25.25
C LYS A 157 -5.20 -4.72 -26.39
N TRP A 158 -6.27 -5.49 -26.33
CA TRP A 158 -6.63 -6.46 -27.38
C TRP A 158 -7.57 -5.87 -28.45
N ASN A 159 -7.85 -4.55 -28.44
CA ASN A 159 -8.81 -3.88 -29.31
C ASN A 159 -10.21 -4.51 -29.27
N MET A 160 -10.62 -4.97 -28.11
CA MET A 160 -11.96 -5.51 -27.84
C MET A 160 -12.81 -4.49 -27.07
N ALA A 161 -14.05 -4.32 -27.50
CA ALA A 161 -15.03 -3.50 -26.78
C ALA A 161 -15.57 -4.30 -25.57
N PRO A 162 -15.85 -3.64 -24.42
CA PRO A 162 -16.42 -4.34 -23.26
C PRO A 162 -17.73 -5.05 -23.56
N GLU A 163 -18.50 -4.57 -24.51
CA GLU A 163 -19.79 -5.11 -24.95
C GLU A 163 -19.65 -6.43 -25.72
N GLU A 164 -18.44 -6.77 -26.16
CA GLU A 164 -18.17 -8.06 -26.83
C GLU A 164 -18.12 -9.24 -25.86
N VAL A 165 -18.10 -8.96 -24.56
CA VAL A 165 -18.07 -9.97 -23.48
C VAL A 165 -19.20 -9.75 -22.47
N GLN A 166 -19.54 -10.77 -21.68
CA GLN A 166 -20.54 -10.65 -20.63
C GLN A 166 -19.82 -10.47 -19.27
N ILE A 167 -19.81 -9.26 -18.72
CA ILE A 167 -19.17 -8.98 -17.44
C ILE A 167 -20.11 -9.30 -16.30
N ILE A 168 -19.75 -10.27 -15.44
CA ILE A 168 -20.58 -10.79 -14.34
C ILE A 168 -19.95 -10.41 -12.99
N GLN A 169 -20.71 -9.74 -12.12
CA GLN A 169 -20.32 -9.52 -10.73
C GLN A 169 -20.49 -10.81 -9.92
N VAL A 170 -19.40 -11.38 -9.45
CA VAL A 170 -19.41 -12.66 -8.73
C VAL A 170 -18.99 -12.48 -7.27
N GLY A 171 -18.15 -11.48 -6.97
CA GLY A 171 -17.61 -11.26 -5.64
C GLY A 171 -16.12 -11.56 -5.54
N ALA A 172 -15.65 -11.94 -4.35
CA ALA A 172 -14.23 -12.14 -4.06
C ALA A 172 -13.59 -13.24 -4.91
N SER A 173 -12.27 -13.13 -5.15
CA SER A 173 -11.50 -14.07 -5.99
C SER A 173 -11.73 -15.56 -5.67
N PRO A 174 -11.80 -16.00 -4.39
CA PRO A 174 -12.11 -17.43 -4.12
C PRO A 174 -13.48 -17.86 -4.62
N VAL A 175 -14.51 -16.99 -4.51
CA VAL A 175 -15.87 -17.29 -5.01
C VAL A 175 -15.88 -17.33 -6.54
N MET A 176 -15.19 -16.39 -7.19
CA MET A 176 -15.02 -16.40 -8.65
C MET A 176 -14.31 -17.67 -9.14
N PHE A 177 -13.29 -18.13 -8.42
CA PHE A 177 -12.57 -19.35 -8.77
C PHE A 177 -13.49 -20.57 -8.68
N ILE A 178 -14.28 -20.70 -7.63
CA ILE A 178 -15.28 -21.78 -7.52
C ILE A 178 -16.30 -21.71 -8.67
N SER A 179 -16.78 -20.52 -9.03
CA SER A 179 -17.70 -20.32 -10.14
C SER A 179 -17.08 -20.72 -11.48
N LEU A 180 -15.79 -20.38 -11.69
CA LEU A 180 -15.02 -20.78 -12.88
C LEU A 180 -14.85 -22.30 -12.97
N GLN A 181 -14.52 -22.96 -11.87
CA GLN A 181 -14.40 -24.43 -11.80
C GLN A 181 -15.71 -25.13 -12.12
N LYS A 182 -16.83 -24.60 -11.62
CA LYS A 182 -18.16 -25.16 -11.85
C LYS A 182 -18.79 -24.79 -13.20
N GLY A 183 -18.12 -23.94 -14.00
CA GLY A 183 -18.63 -23.47 -15.29
C GLY A 183 -19.75 -22.43 -15.19
N GLY A 184 -19.95 -21.82 -14.02
CA GLY A 184 -20.86 -20.69 -13.85
C GLY A 184 -20.40 -19.44 -14.60
N ILE A 185 -19.08 -19.28 -14.78
CA ILE A 185 -18.41 -18.29 -15.64
C ILE A 185 -17.35 -18.98 -16.50
N ASP A 186 -16.94 -18.34 -17.60
CA ASP A 186 -16.01 -18.90 -18.59
C ASP A 186 -14.59 -18.38 -18.41
N ALA A 187 -14.46 -17.20 -17.79
CA ALA A 187 -13.21 -16.57 -17.38
C ALA A 187 -13.39 -15.82 -16.06
N ALA A 188 -12.29 -15.55 -15.33
CA ALA A 188 -12.33 -14.84 -14.05
C ALA A 188 -11.12 -13.94 -13.88
N VAL A 189 -11.35 -12.71 -13.41
CA VAL A 189 -10.28 -11.77 -13.03
C VAL A 189 -9.89 -12.01 -11.58
N LEU A 190 -8.87 -12.82 -11.35
CA LEU A 190 -8.45 -13.28 -10.03
C LEU A 190 -7.22 -12.50 -9.54
N GLN A 191 -7.15 -12.30 -8.22
CA GLN A 191 -5.96 -11.80 -7.52
C GLN A 191 -5.14 -12.96 -6.95
N ASP A 192 -3.88 -12.68 -6.60
CA ASP A 192 -3.11 -13.60 -5.78
C ASP A 192 -3.73 -13.75 -4.37
N PRO A 193 -3.62 -14.91 -3.74
CA PRO A 193 -3.00 -16.13 -4.26
C PRO A 193 -3.95 -16.96 -5.14
N THR A 194 -5.21 -16.55 -5.38
CA THR A 194 -6.27 -17.35 -6.00
C THR A 194 -5.93 -17.70 -7.46
N PHE A 195 -5.30 -16.81 -8.22
CA PHE A 195 -4.92 -17.17 -9.59
C PHE A 195 -3.84 -18.28 -9.61
N PHE A 196 -2.95 -18.36 -8.62
CA PHE A 196 -2.02 -19.49 -8.50
C PHE A 196 -2.76 -20.82 -8.24
N MET A 197 -3.80 -20.78 -7.40
CA MET A 197 -4.65 -21.95 -7.17
C MET A 197 -5.35 -22.37 -8.46
N ALA A 198 -5.78 -21.41 -9.29
CA ALA A 198 -6.38 -21.70 -10.57
C ALA A 198 -5.36 -22.31 -11.55
N GLU A 199 -4.13 -21.77 -11.63
CA GLU A 199 -3.05 -22.35 -12.44
C GLU A 199 -2.74 -23.79 -12.03
N ASP A 200 -2.64 -24.08 -10.75
CA ASP A 200 -2.35 -25.42 -10.20
C ASP A 200 -3.47 -26.43 -10.52
N THR A 201 -4.70 -25.96 -10.82
CA THR A 201 -5.83 -26.80 -11.23
C THR A 201 -6.07 -26.82 -12.75
N GLY A 202 -5.11 -26.30 -13.54
CA GLY A 202 -5.12 -26.42 -15.01
C GLY A 202 -5.70 -25.23 -15.76
N PHE A 203 -6.21 -24.19 -15.09
CA PHE A 203 -6.61 -22.95 -15.74
C PHE A 203 -5.36 -22.20 -16.26
N LYS A 204 -5.56 -21.37 -17.27
CA LYS A 204 -4.48 -20.63 -17.94
C LYS A 204 -4.63 -19.14 -17.70
N THR A 205 -3.51 -18.43 -17.56
CA THR A 205 -3.46 -16.97 -17.59
C THR A 205 -3.53 -16.52 -19.05
N LEU A 206 -4.64 -15.88 -19.45
CA LEU A 206 -4.80 -15.27 -20.76
C LEU A 206 -4.33 -13.81 -20.75
N GLY A 207 -4.58 -13.08 -19.67
CA GLY A 207 -4.18 -11.68 -19.50
C GLY A 207 -3.48 -11.45 -18.18
N ASP A 208 -2.31 -10.79 -18.25
CA ASP A 208 -1.51 -10.35 -17.12
C ASP A 208 -1.13 -8.88 -17.34
N PRO A 209 -1.65 -7.92 -16.54
CA PRO A 209 -1.37 -6.50 -16.72
C PRO A 209 0.12 -6.15 -16.73
N VAL A 210 0.95 -6.89 -15.98
CA VAL A 210 2.41 -6.65 -15.94
C VAL A 210 3.04 -7.07 -17.26
N ALA A 211 2.74 -8.25 -17.76
CA ALA A 211 3.23 -8.75 -19.04
C ALA A 211 2.73 -7.91 -20.23
N MET A 212 1.56 -7.26 -20.07
CA MET A 212 0.95 -6.37 -21.07
C MET A 212 1.39 -4.92 -20.95
N ASP A 213 2.32 -4.60 -20.03
CA ASP A 213 2.76 -3.22 -19.71
C ASP A 213 1.58 -2.28 -19.43
N ILE A 214 0.65 -2.72 -18.59
CA ILE A 214 -0.48 -1.92 -18.13
C ILE A 214 -0.12 -1.28 -16.81
N GLN A 215 0.13 0.02 -16.82
CA GLN A 215 0.36 0.84 -15.63
C GLN A 215 -0.97 1.19 -14.95
N TYR A 216 -1.05 0.96 -13.65
CA TYR A 216 -2.26 1.22 -12.88
C TYR A 216 -1.97 1.32 -11.39
N LEU A 217 -2.50 2.34 -10.71
CA LEU A 217 -2.32 2.55 -9.27
C LEU A 217 -3.18 1.58 -8.45
N GLN A 218 -2.66 0.38 -8.26
CA GLN A 218 -3.34 -0.67 -7.50
C GLN A 218 -3.41 -0.36 -6.01
N ASN A 219 -2.28 0.09 -5.44
CA ASN A 219 -2.18 0.40 -4.02
C ASN A 219 -1.23 1.60 -3.82
N VAL A 220 -1.72 2.61 -3.11
CA VAL A 220 -0.96 3.81 -2.76
C VAL A 220 -1.10 4.13 -1.28
N LEU A 221 -0.05 4.69 -0.70
CA LEU A 221 -0.06 5.31 0.60
C LEU A 221 -0.50 6.76 0.43
N VAL A 222 -1.46 7.21 1.22
CA VAL A 222 -2.02 8.54 1.17
C VAL A 222 -1.88 9.27 2.50
N ALA A 223 -1.81 10.59 2.44
CA ALA A 223 -1.90 11.49 3.59
C ALA A 223 -2.61 12.79 3.19
N SER A 224 -3.11 13.56 4.18
CA SER A 224 -3.56 14.93 3.93
C SER A 224 -2.34 15.82 3.61
N ARG A 225 -2.45 16.70 2.62
CA ARG A 225 -1.41 17.68 2.29
C ARG A 225 -1.17 18.64 3.46
N GLY A 226 -2.26 19.04 4.13
CA GLY A 226 -2.20 19.84 5.35
C GLY A 226 -1.37 19.17 6.43
N TYR A 227 -1.60 17.87 6.69
CA TYR A 227 -0.81 17.09 7.65
C TYR A 227 0.67 17.02 7.25
N VAL A 228 0.98 16.67 5.99
CA VAL A 228 2.36 16.59 5.50
C VAL A 228 3.08 17.94 5.62
N LYS A 229 2.37 19.04 5.40
CA LYS A 229 2.92 20.40 5.51
C LYS A 229 3.22 20.78 6.96
N THR A 230 2.28 20.54 7.87
CA THR A 230 2.38 20.98 9.29
C THR A 230 3.23 20.04 10.15
N HIS A 231 3.34 18.76 9.78
CA HIS A 231 4.15 17.74 10.48
C HIS A 231 5.27 17.19 9.60
N ARG A 232 5.94 18.09 8.88
CA ARG A 232 6.93 17.73 7.85
C ARG A 232 8.03 16.80 8.34
N ASP A 233 8.60 17.09 9.51
CA ASP A 233 9.65 16.26 10.10
C ASP A 233 9.13 14.84 10.40
N LEU A 234 8.00 14.76 11.09
CA LEU A 234 7.40 13.47 11.45
C LEU A 234 7.04 12.63 10.22
N ALA A 235 6.42 13.24 9.19
CA ALA A 235 6.11 12.57 7.93
C ALA A 235 7.39 12.10 7.20
N SER A 236 8.47 12.88 7.25
CA SER A 236 9.75 12.51 6.64
C SER A 236 10.43 11.36 7.38
N ARG A 237 10.40 11.35 8.71
CA ARG A 237 10.91 10.24 9.55
C ARG A 237 10.11 8.96 9.30
N PHE A 238 8.78 9.05 9.20
CA PHE A 238 7.93 7.93 8.83
C PHE A 238 8.29 7.36 7.46
N MET A 239 8.49 8.22 6.45
CA MET A 239 8.83 7.79 5.10
C MET A 239 10.21 7.08 5.06
N LYS A 240 11.18 7.49 5.89
CA LYS A 240 12.46 6.75 6.04
C LYS A 240 12.22 5.32 6.51
N GLY A 241 11.45 5.12 7.58
CA GLY A 241 11.10 3.79 8.07
C GLY A 241 10.33 2.96 7.03
N PHE A 242 9.43 3.59 6.28
CA PHE A 242 8.67 2.93 5.22
C PHE A 242 9.58 2.42 4.09
N VAL A 243 10.51 3.23 3.58
CA VAL A 243 11.43 2.79 2.50
C VAL A 243 12.46 1.76 3.00
N GLU A 244 12.85 1.79 4.28
CA GLU A 244 13.63 0.70 4.89
C GLU A 244 12.81 -0.60 4.91
N GLY A 245 11.51 -0.52 5.20
CA GLY A 245 10.57 -1.65 5.10
C GLY A 245 10.46 -2.21 3.68
N VAL A 246 10.40 -1.34 2.66
CA VAL A 246 10.44 -1.73 1.23
C VAL A 246 11.74 -2.47 0.91
N ALA A 247 12.88 -1.91 1.30
CA ALA A 247 14.19 -2.50 1.02
C ALA A 247 14.35 -3.86 1.72
N HIS A 248 13.92 -3.96 2.98
CA HIS A 248 13.97 -5.21 3.72
C HIS A 248 13.10 -6.27 3.06
N PHE A 249 11.85 -5.93 2.69
CA PHE A 249 10.96 -6.83 1.96
C PHE A 249 11.63 -7.37 0.70
N LYS A 250 12.28 -6.52 -0.09
CA LYS A 250 12.90 -6.93 -1.36
C LYS A 250 14.17 -7.79 -1.19
N ARG A 251 14.91 -7.62 -0.10
CA ARG A 251 16.23 -8.22 0.10
C ARG A 251 16.25 -9.41 1.06
N ASN A 252 15.28 -9.52 1.95
CA ASN A 252 15.28 -10.48 3.05
C ASN A 252 14.04 -11.39 2.98
N LYS A 253 14.00 -12.28 1.97
CA LYS A 253 12.85 -13.13 1.68
C LYS A 253 12.37 -13.93 2.90
N GLU A 254 13.27 -14.70 3.53
CA GLU A 254 12.90 -15.62 4.62
C GLU A 254 12.33 -14.88 5.83
N ASP A 255 12.99 -13.80 6.26
CA ASP A 255 12.54 -12.98 7.38
C ASP A 255 11.21 -12.28 7.05
N SER A 256 11.07 -11.75 5.83
CA SER A 256 9.83 -11.13 5.35
C SER A 256 8.67 -12.13 5.33
N LEU A 257 8.88 -13.34 4.82
CA LEU A 257 7.84 -14.38 4.79
C LEU A 257 7.41 -14.77 6.22
N LYS A 258 8.36 -14.90 7.15
CA LYS A 258 8.06 -15.20 8.56
C LYS A 258 7.15 -14.12 9.19
N ILE A 259 7.46 -12.84 8.96
CA ILE A 259 6.65 -11.72 9.44
C ILE A 259 5.25 -11.75 8.79
N LEU A 260 5.20 -11.96 7.48
CA LEU A 260 3.95 -11.95 6.71
C LEU A 260 3.03 -13.12 7.07
N MET A 261 3.56 -14.32 7.28
CA MET A 261 2.77 -15.47 7.77
C MET A 261 2.02 -15.12 9.05
N LYS A 262 2.71 -14.46 10.01
CA LYS A 262 2.12 -14.00 11.26
C LYS A 262 1.07 -12.90 11.05
N LYS A 263 1.45 -11.82 10.31
CA LYS A 263 0.58 -10.63 10.11
C LYS A 263 -0.66 -10.93 9.26
N MET A 264 -0.54 -11.79 8.27
CA MET A 264 -1.63 -12.17 7.36
C MET A 264 -2.40 -13.41 7.85
N ARG A 265 -1.98 -14.04 8.94
CA ARG A 265 -2.58 -15.26 9.52
C ARG A 265 -2.71 -16.38 8.48
N ILE A 266 -1.62 -16.65 7.77
CA ILE A 266 -1.58 -17.69 6.73
C ILE A 266 -1.76 -19.06 7.38
N GLU A 267 -2.72 -19.82 6.87
CA GLU A 267 -3.01 -21.18 7.34
C GLU A 267 -1.87 -22.12 6.95
N LYS A 268 -1.60 -23.10 7.83
CA LYS A 268 -0.61 -24.16 7.58
C LYS A 268 -0.94 -24.89 6.26
N GLY A 269 0.08 -25.06 5.43
CA GLY A 269 -0.03 -25.69 4.11
C GLY A 269 -0.35 -24.72 2.97
N LYS A 270 -0.53 -23.41 3.26
CA LYS A 270 -0.72 -22.37 2.24
C LYS A 270 0.50 -21.46 2.06
N GLU A 271 1.61 -21.79 2.72
CA GLU A 271 2.85 -21.00 2.70
C GLU A 271 3.41 -20.84 1.28
N THR A 272 3.30 -21.89 0.45
CA THR A 272 3.76 -21.86 -0.96
C THR A 272 3.07 -20.75 -1.76
N TYR A 273 1.78 -20.51 -1.54
CA TYR A 273 1.07 -19.43 -2.23
C TYR A 273 1.52 -18.04 -1.77
N LEU A 274 1.79 -17.87 -0.47
CA LEU A 274 2.39 -16.64 0.03
C LEU A 274 3.77 -16.41 -0.59
N GLU A 275 4.58 -17.46 -0.67
CA GLU A 275 5.92 -17.39 -1.26
C GLU A 275 5.87 -17.02 -2.75
N ARG A 276 4.96 -17.61 -3.53
CA ARG A 276 4.75 -17.24 -4.94
C ARG A 276 4.31 -15.78 -5.07
N SER A 277 3.35 -15.33 -4.26
CA SER A 277 2.90 -13.93 -4.22
C SER A 277 4.03 -13.00 -3.82
N TYR A 278 4.81 -13.33 -2.77
CA TYR A 278 5.99 -12.57 -2.37
C TYR A 278 6.96 -12.38 -3.54
N GLY A 279 7.24 -13.43 -4.30
CA GLY A 279 8.13 -13.38 -5.47
C GLY A 279 7.68 -12.31 -6.48
N LEU A 280 6.38 -12.24 -6.79
CA LEU A 280 5.83 -11.22 -7.68
C LEU A 280 5.98 -9.79 -7.11
N TYR A 281 5.63 -9.62 -5.83
CA TYR A 281 5.74 -8.30 -5.20
C TYR A 281 7.18 -7.81 -5.13
N ALA A 282 8.11 -8.67 -4.72
CA ALA A 282 9.52 -8.30 -4.57
C ALA A 282 10.21 -7.96 -5.89
N THR A 283 9.81 -8.60 -7.01
CA THR A 283 10.49 -8.47 -8.30
C THR A 283 9.77 -7.61 -9.32
N GLN A 284 8.42 -7.56 -9.29
CA GLN A 284 7.63 -6.97 -10.37
C GLN A 284 6.71 -5.83 -9.92
N TYR A 285 6.12 -5.92 -8.71
CA TYR A 285 5.07 -5.00 -8.30
C TYR A 285 5.57 -3.84 -7.46
N MET A 286 6.58 -4.07 -6.60
CA MET A 286 7.08 -3.09 -5.65
C MET A 286 8.40 -2.48 -6.12
N GLU A 287 8.40 -1.17 -6.32
CA GLU A 287 9.58 -0.42 -6.74
C GLU A 287 10.50 -0.13 -5.53
N ALA A 288 11.82 -0.03 -5.78
CA ALA A 288 12.80 0.32 -4.76
C ALA A 288 12.59 1.75 -4.23
N ALA A 289 12.32 2.69 -5.14
CA ALA A 289 11.85 4.03 -4.83
C ALA A 289 10.34 4.06 -5.09
N PRO A 290 9.49 4.03 -4.05
CA PRO A 290 8.06 3.73 -4.19
C PRO A 290 7.25 4.98 -4.60
N TYR A 291 7.59 5.60 -5.71
CA TYR A 291 6.85 6.75 -6.25
C TYR A 291 5.47 6.34 -6.78
N PRO A 292 4.40 7.10 -6.49
CA PRO A 292 3.15 6.95 -7.21
C PRO A 292 3.34 7.29 -8.70
N SER A 293 2.91 6.38 -9.59
CA SER A 293 3.10 6.53 -11.03
C SER A 293 2.15 7.58 -11.63
N ALA A 294 2.70 8.63 -12.24
CA ALA A 294 1.91 9.61 -13.00
C ALA A 294 1.19 8.94 -14.20
N THR A 295 1.85 7.99 -14.87
CA THR A 295 1.23 7.20 -15.95
C THR A 295 0.07 6.35 -15.41
N GLY A 296 0.25 5.69 -14.26
CA GLY A 296 -0.82 4.95 -13.61
C GLY A 296 -1.97 5.85 -13.16
N THR A 297 -1.67 7.08 -12.70
CA THR A 297 -2.68 8.09 -12.38
C THR A 297 -3.47 8.50 -13.62
N LYS A 298 -2.80 8.73 -14.75
CA LYS A 298 -3.44 9.04 -16.03
C LYS A 298 -4.40 7.93 -16.46
N THR A 299 -4.00 6.67 -16.32
CA THR A 299 -4.86 5.51 -16.61
C THR A 299 -6.13 5.52 -15.76
N VAL A 300 -6.02 5.85 -14.46
CA VAL A 300 -7.18 5.98 -13.56
C VAL A 300 -8.08 7.14 -13.99
N LEU A 301 -7.50 8.30 -14.35
CA LEU A 301 -8.25 9.48 -14.83
C LEU A 301 -9.03 9.16 -16.10
N GLU A 302 -8.43 8.51 -17.09
CA GLU A 302 -9.10 8.08 -18.32
C GLU A 302 -10.30 7.19 -18.03
N PHE A 303 -10.16 6.25 -17.10
CA PHE A 303 -11.23 5.36 -16.68
C PHE A 303 -12.38 6.12 -15.98
N MET A 304 -12.05 7.07 -15.11
CA MET A 304 -13.01 7.83 -14.33
C MET A 304 -13.67 8.98 -15.11
N ALA A 305 -13.24 9.24 -16.35
CA ALA A 305 -13.71 10.38 -17.17
C ALA A 305 -15.20 10.36 -17.51
N LYS A 306 -15.86 9.19 -17.43
CA LYS A 306 -17.33 9.08 -17.58
C LYS A 306 -18.06 9.63 -16.36
N GLU A 307 -17.54 9.32 -15.15
CA GLU A 307 -18.14 9.76 -13.88
C GLU A 307 -17.73 11.19 -13.53
N PHE A 308 -16.47 11.54 -13.76
CA PHE A 308 -15.88 12.85 -13.51
C PHE A 308 -15.37 13.48 -14.81
N PRO A 309 -16.17 14.28 -15.54
CA PRO A 309 -15.75 14.87 -16.82
C PRO A 309 -14.42 15.65 -16.75
N LYS A 310 -14.14 16.31 -15.62
CA LYS A 310 -12.86 17.02 -15.36
C LYS A 310 -11.63 16.11 -15.37
N ALA A 311 -11.80 14.80 -15.23
CA ALA A 311 -10.70 13.84 -15.31
C ALA A 311 -10.04 13.79 -16.71
N LYS A 312 -10.76 14.20 -17.78
CA LYS A 312 -10.21 14.23 -19.15
C LYS A 312 -9.05 15.20 -19.32
N THR A 313 -9.02 16.28 -18.54
CA THR A 313 -8.02 17.36 -18.64
C THR A 313 -7.19 17.54 -17.39
N ALA A 314 -7.41 16.71 -16.37
CA ALA A 314 -6.71 16.80 -15.10
C ALA A 314 -5.23 16.41 -15.26
N ASP A 315 -4.32 17.20 -14.65
CA ASP A 315 -2.92 16.82 -14.54
C ASP A 315 -2.77 15.67 -13.53
N PRO A 316 -2.20 14.51 -13.91
CA PRO A 316 -1.93 13.42 -12.97
C PRO A 316 -1.14 13.84 -11.72
N ASN A 317 -0.25 14.82 -11.84
CA ASN A 317 0.59 15.26 -10.74
C ASN A 317 -0.19 15.99 -9.62
N GLN A 318 -1.38 16.51 -9.89
CA GLN A 318 -2.20 17.13 -8.83
C GLN A 318 -2.68 16.14 -7.75
N PHE A 319 -2.60 14.83 -8.01
CA PHE A 319 -2.98 13.77 -7.06
C PHE A 319 -1.78 13.20 -6.29
N ILE A 320 -0.55 13.61 -6.64
CA ILE A 320 0.71 13.08 -6.15
C ILE A 320 1.42 14.12 -5.30
N ASP A 321 2.09 13.65 -4.23
CA ASP A 321 3.03 14.46 -3.46
C ASP A 321 4.33 13.66 -3.23
N ASN A 322 5.31 13.89 -4.09
CA ASN A 322 6.61 13.24 -4.05
C ASN A 322 7.58 13.88 -3.02
N SER A 323 7.13 14.90 -2.30
CA SER A 323 7.98 15.68 -1.42
C SER A 323 8.60 14.90 -0.26
N LEU A 324 8.04 13.74 0.10
CA LEU A 324 8.58 12.85 1.14
C LEU A 324 9.60 11.84 0.59
N ILE A 325 9.44 11.35 -0.64
CA ILE A 325 10.35 10.35 -1.24
C ILE A 325 11.54 11.01 -1.92
N LYS A 326 11.29 12.10 -2.68
CA LYS A 326 12.33 12.75 -3.47
C LYS A 326 13.60 13.13 -2.68
N PRO A 327 13.52 13.72 -1.47
CA PRO A 327 14.70 13.98 -0.67
C PRO A 327 15.49 12.73 -0.26
N LEU A 328 14.82 11.59 -0.08
CA LEU A 328 15.46 10.32 0.26
C LEU A 328 16.20 9.71 -0.94
N GLU A 329 15.70 9.94 -2.14
CA GLU A 329 16.36 9.53 -3.38
C GLU A 329 17.54 10.47 -3.68
N ASP A 330 17.33 11.79 -3.66
CA ASP A 330 18.34 12.82 -3.96
C ASP A 330 19.55 12.72 -3.02
N SER A 331 19.32 12.42 -1.74
CA SER A 331 20.40 12.21 -0.76
C SER A 331 21.16 10.88 -0.94
N GLY A 332 20.67 10.00 -1.80
CA GLY A 332 21.20 8.64 -1.95
C GLY A 332 20.76 7.67 -0.86
N PHE A 333 19.91 8.09 0.10
CA PHE A 333 19.45 7.23 1.21
C PHE A 333 18.83 5.93 0.70
N ILE A 334 17.90 6.01 -0.27
CA ILE A 334 17.28 4.79 -0.85
C ILE A 334 18.35 3.88 -1.44
N ARG A 335 19.34 4.41 -2.16
CA ARG A 335 20.42 3.63 -2.78
C ARG A 335 21.25 2.87 -1.76
N THR A 336 21.57 3.48 -0.60
CA THR A 336 22.34 2.79 0.45
C THR A 336 21.64 1.59 1.05
N LEU A 337 20.31 1.52 0.97
CA LEU A 337 19.53 0.38 1.46
C LEU A 337 19.68 -0.86 0.57
N TYR A 338 20.21 -0.73 -0.64
CA TYR A 338 20.39 -1.80 -1.62
C TYR A 338 21.86 -2.18 -1.85
N GLN A 339 22.78 -1.54 -1.18
CA GLN A 339 24.19 -1.91 -1.10
C GLN A 339 24.40 -2.97 0.00
#